data_eaa52a11787225ffcc1cd4d5a44d4fad
#
_entry.id   eaa52a11787225ffcc1cd4d5a44d4fad
#
_cell.length_a   1.000
_cell.length_b   1.000
_cell.length_c   1.000
_cell.angle_alpha   90.00
_cell.angle_beta   90.00
_cell.angle_gamma   90.00
#
_symmetry.space_group_name_H-M   'P 1'
#
loop_
_entity.id
_entity.type
_entity.pdbx_description
1 polymer ?
#
loop_
_entity_poly.entity_id
_entity_poly.type
_entity_poly.pdbx_seq_one_letter_code
_entity_poly.pdbx_strand_id
1 'polypeptide(L)'
;IGKISPLVGFGKVEITSATAQTVVVAIARQKVSYNRISGTVTATGSVGSTVTQSSATAGAASGVLFAANANRQRAHVSNPHATDKVHYCDDSTVALTSHPFIGPGEEKIFQTKDGLNTIRGGANNVTLTIFEERD
;
A
#
# COMPACT_ATOMS: atom_id res chain seq x y z
N ILE A 1 -22.60 2.80 34.59
CA ILE A 1 -21.22 2.39 34.85
C ILE A 1 -21.08 0.92 34.46
N GLY A 2 -20.46 0.67 33.35
CA GLY A 2 -20.20 -0.70 32.90
C GLY A 2 -18.77 -1.14 33.28
N LYS A 3 -18.65 -2.28 33.94
CA LYS A 3 -17.38 -2.97 34.16
C LYS A 3 -17.39 -4.26 33.37
N ILE A 4 -16.49 -4.39 32.42
CA ILE A 4 -16.29 -5.64 31.67
C ILE A 4 -14.97 -6.23 32.13
N SER A 5 -14.98 -7.39 32.73
CA SER A 5 -13.79 -8.11 33.20
C SER A 5 -13.79 -9.51 32.60
N PRO A 6 -13.35 -9.69 31.37
CA PRO A 6 -13.20 -11.03 30.81
C PRO A 6 -12.06 -11.75 31.51
N LEU A 7 -12.33 -12.93 32.04
CA LEU A 7 -11.34 -13.79 32.69
C LEU A 7 -10.47 -14.55 31.68
N VAL A 8 -10.94 -14.69 30.44
CA VAL A 8 -10.26 -15.40 29.35
C VAL A 8 -10.52 -14.65 28.04
N GLY A 9 -9.66 -14.77 27.07
CA GLY A 9 -9.77 -14.05 25.80
C GLY A 9 -11.15 -14.15 25.16
N PHE A 10 -11.59 -13.06 24.55
CA PHE A 10 -12.87 -12.95 23.84
C PHE A 10 -12.62 -12.82 22.35
N GLY A 11 -13.48 -13.44 21.54
CA GLY A 11 -13.39 -13.40 20.08
C GLY A 11 -14.14 -12.21 19.44
N LYS A 12 -15.07 -11.59 20.18
CA LYS A 12 -15.89 -10.47 19.68
C LYS A 12 -16.28 -9.54 20.80
N VAL A 13 -16.19 -8.24 20.56
CA VAL A 13 -16.82 -7.21 21.37
C VAL A 13 -17.85 -6.50 20.50
N GLU A 14 -19.10 -6.45 20.95
CA GLU A 14 -20.18 -5.75 20.27
C GLU A 14 -20.69 -4.63 21.19
N ILE A 15 -20.76 -3.42 20.64
CA ILE A 15 -21.25 -2.25 21.32
C ILE A 15 -22.44 -1.73 20.52
N THR A 16 -23.63 -1.79 21.12
CA THR A 16 -24.85 -1.30 20.50
C THR A 16 -25.40 -0.10 21.28
N SER A 17 -25.83 0.92 20.57
CA SER A 17 -26.49 2.08 21.16
C SER A 17 -27.67 2.50 20.30
N ALA A 18 -28.80 2.77 20.93
CA ALA A 18 -30.01 3.28 20.28
C ALA A 18 -29.89 4.78 19.91
N THR A 19 -28.96 5.48 20.48
CA THR A 19 -28.68 6.91 20.18
C THR A 19 -27.21 7.09 19.93
N ALA A 20 -26.86 8.08 19.09
CA ALA A 20 -25.47 8.43 18.86
C ALA A 20 -24.83 8.83 20.20
N GLN A 21 -23.84 8.07 20.61
CA GLN A 21 -23.05 8.34 21.80
C GLN A 21 -21.59 8.01 21.54
N THR A 22 -20.78 8.60 22.36
CA THR A 22 -19.35 8.42 22.29
C THR A 22 -18.92 7.29 23.22
N VAL A 23 -18.16 6.35 22.71
CA VAL A 23 -17.66 5.16 23.43
C VAL A 23 -16.15 5.08 23.29
N VAL A 24 -15.41 5.00 24.38
CA VAL A 24 -13.97 4.69 24.34
C VAL A 24 -13.80 3.19 24.56
N VAL A 25 -13.19 2.52 23.57
CA VAL A 25 -12.86 1.11 23.65
C VAL A 25 -11.34 0.94 23.68
N ALA A 26 -10.81 0.33 24.74
CA ALA A 26 -9.43 -0.09 24.77
C ALA A 26 -9.38 -1.62 24.82
N ILE A 27 -8.60 -2.18 23.91
CA ILE A 27 -8.35 -3.61 23.83
C ILE A 27 -6.91 -3.86 24.27
N ALA A 28 -6.73 -4.63 25.32
CA ALA A 28 -5.42 -4.98 25.82
C ALA A 28 -5.33 -6.49 26.10
N ARG A 29 -4.12 -7.04 26.06
CA ARG A 29 -3.88 -8.45 26.38
C ARG A 29 -3.96 -8.74 27.88
N GLN A 30 -4.07 -7.69 28.71
CA GLN A 30 -4.18 -7.79 30.15
C GLN A 30 -5.50 -7.23 30.62
N LYS A 31 -5.87 -7.51 31.87
CA LYS A 31 -7.11 -7.04 32.48
C LYS A 31 -7.16 -5.51 32.51
N VAL A 32 -8.21 -4.94 31.93
CA VAL A 32 -8.47 -3.50 31.92
C VAL A 32 -9.76 -3.21 32.69
N SER A 33 -9.75 -2.24 33.57
CA SER A 33 -10.91 -1.77 34.31
C SER A 33 -11.22 -0.32 33.94
N TYR A 34 -12.49 -0.04 33.65
CA TYR A 34 -12.98 1.31 33.37
C TYR A 34 -14.01 1.71 34.43
N ASN A 35 -13.88 2.92 34.92
CA ASN A 35 -14.83 3.47 35.88
C ASN A 35 -15.88 4.39 35.21
N ARG A 36 -15.60 4.92 34.06
CA ARG A 36 -16.51 5.80 33.31
C ARG A 36 -16.11 5.83 31.83
N ILE A 37 -17.09 5.85 30.96
CA ILE A 37 -16.89 6.09 29.53
C ILE A 37 -17.47 7.46 29.21
N SER A 38 -16.61 8.43 28.86
CA SER A 38 -17.02 9.73 28.34
C SER A 38 -16.02 10.20 27.29
N GLY A 39 -16.52 10.62 26.15
CA GLY A 39 -15.67 11.11 25.07
C GLY A 39 -16.12 10.65 23.67
N THR A 40 -15.46 11.11 22.65
CA THR A 40 -15.72 10.75 21.26
C THR A 40 -14.88 9.53 20.89
N VAL A 41 -15.52 8.45 20.43
CA VAL A 41 -14.77 7.37 19.78
C VAL A 41 -14.51 7.77 18.34
N THR A 42 -13.27 8.10 18.06
CA THR A 42 -12.80 8.06 16.69
C THR A 42 -12.30 6.65 16.42
N ALA A 43 -13.13 5.83 15.81
CA ALA A 43 -12.65 4.58 15.24
C ALA A 43 -11.81 4.95 14.01
N THR A 44 -10.50 5.04 14.21
CA THR A 44 -9.59 5.00 13.07
C THR A 44 -9.50 3.54 12.65
N GLY A 45 -10.51 3.08 11.91
CA GLY A 45 -10.39 1.86 11.14
C GLY A 45 -9.26 2.07 10.14
N SER A 46 -8.37 1.11 9.98
CA SER A 46 -7.58 1.09 8.76
C SER A 46 -8.59 1.01 7.63
N VAL A 47 -8.72 2.09 6.88
CA VAL A 47 -9.45 2.07 5.62
C VAL A 47 -8.75 1.01 4.80
N GLY A 48 -9.48 -0.01 4.37
CA GLY A 48 -8.90 -1.06 3.56
C GLY A 48 -8.24 -0.41 2.36
N SER A 49 -6.93 -0.57 2.21
CA SER A 49 -6.21 -0.01 1.07
C SER A 49 -6.77 -0.63 -0.21
N THR A 50 -7.10 0.22 -1.17
CA THR A 50 -7.52 -0.24 -2.48
C THR A 50 -6.29 -0.70 -3.26
N VAL A 51 -6.30 -1.95 -3.73
CA VAL A 51 -5.27 -2.46 -4.62
C VAL A 51 -5.74 -2.31 -6.07
N THR A 52 -4.97 -1.62 -6.88
CA THR A 52 -5.22 -1.44 -8.31
C THR A 52 -4.12 -2.12 -9.12
N GLN A 53 -4.50 -2.97 -10.05
CA GLN A 53 -3.57 -3.57 -11.00
C GLN A 53 -3.54 -2.78 -12.31
N SER A 54 -2.34 -2.56 -12.82
CA SER A 54 -2.08 -1.94 -14.13
C SER A 54 -0.86 -2.59 -14.79
N SER A 55 -0.54 -2.14 -16.00
CA SER A 55 0.68 -2.55 -16.69
C SER A 55 1.31 -1.37 -17.40
N ALA A 56 2.63 -1.41 -17.57
CA ALA A 56 3.39 -0.47 -18.36
C ALA A 56 4.39 -1.23 -19.25
N THR A 57 4.63 -0.71 -20.46
CA THR A 57 5.59 -1.32 -21.38
C THR A 57 6.83 -0.44 -21.47
N ALA A 58 7.98 -1.00 -21.06
CA ALA A 58 9.29 -0.41 -21.26
C ALA A 58 9.73 -0.64 -22.69
N GLY A 59 9.84 0.43 -23.46
CA GLY A 59 10.29 0.42 -24.87
C GLY A 59 11.73 0.90 -25.06
N ALA A 60 12.11 1.15 -26.29
CA ALA A 60 13.42 1.69 -26.66
C ALA A 60 13.62 3.17 -26.27
N ALA A 61 12.52 3.89 -26.07
CA ALA A 61 12.51 5.25 -25.54
C ALA A 61 12.01 5.24 -24.10
N SER A 62 12.44 6.23 -23.31
CA SER A 62 11.91 6.43 -21.96
C SER A 62 10.41 6.67 -22.01
N GLY A 63 9.67 6.01 -21.15
CA GLY A 63 8.23 6.14 -20.98
C GLY A 63 7.83 6.10 -19.52
N VAL A 64 6.58 6.42 -19.23
CA VAL A 64 6.06 6.42 -17.86
C VAL A 64 5.87 4.98 -17.40
N LEU A 65 6.46 4.64 -16.26
CA LEU A 65 6.19 3.38 -15.54
C LEU A 65 4.86 3.49 -14.79
N PHE A 66 4.75 4.51 -13.96
CA PHE A 66 3.50 4.95 -13.35
C PHE A 66 3.56 6.44 -13.01
N ALA A 67 2.42 7.11 -13.06
CA ALA A 67 2.31 8.53 -12.76
C ALA A 67 2.36 8.82 -11.26
N ALA A 68 2.65 10.06 -10.88
CA ALA A 68 2.56 10.50 -9.49
C ALA A 68 1.13 10.32 -8.95
N ASN A 69 1.04 9.88 -7.68
CA ASN A 69 -0.25 9.65 -7.01
C ASN A 69 -0.12 9.90 -5.50
N ALA A 70 -0.78 10.96 -5.03
CA ALA A 70 -0.72 11.38 -3.62
C ALA A 70 -1.28 10.32 -2.64
N ASN A 71 -2.20 9.47 -3.12
CA ASN A 71 -2.84 8.41 -2.31
C ASN A 71 -2.08 7.07 -2.36
N ARG A 72 -0.99 6.98 -3.14
CA ARG A 72 -0.20 5.76 -3.20
C ARG A 72 0.54 5.53 -1.89
N GLN A 73 0.36 4.35 -1.31
CA GLN A 73 1.16 3.85 -0.19
C GLN A 73 2.42 3.14 -0.71
N ARG A 74 2.24 2.29 -1.71
CA ARG A 74 3.33 1.58 -2.37
C ARG A 74 2.90 1.10 -3.77
N ALA A 75 3.90 0.91 -4.63
CA ALA A 75 3.74 0.21 -5.90
C ALA A 75 4.65 -1.02 -5.92
N HIS A 76 4.08 -2.16 -6.22
CA HIS A 76 4.79 -3.42 -6.43
C HIS A 76 4.89 -3.65 -7.92
N VAL A 77 6.09 -3.67 -8.46
CA VAL A 77 6.38 -3.80 -9.90
C VAL A 77 7.08 -5.13 -10.15
N SER A 78 6.50 -5.94 -11.00
CA SER A 78 7.05 -7.23 -11.42
C SER A 78 7.50 -7.19 -12.88
N ASN A 79 8.68 -7.68 -13.14
CA ASN A 79 9.21 -7.92 -14.49
C ASN A 79 9.07 -9.40 -14.84
N PRO A 80 8.02 -9.81 -15.55
CA PRO A 80 7.81 -11.22 -15.92
C PRO A 80 8.65 -11.67 -17.12
N HIS A 81 9.46 -10.79 -17.73
CA HIS A 81 10.26 -11.13 -18.90
C HIS A 81 11.36 -12.12 -18.53
N ALA A 82 11.63 -13.09 -19.41
CA ALA A 82 12.57 -14.18 -19.12
C ALA A 82 14.04 -13.75 -19.19
N THR A 83 14.37 -12.72 -19.98
CA THR A 83 15.77 -12.37 -20.31
C THR A 83 16.09 -10.89 -20.16
N ASP A 84 15.14 -10.00 -20.37
CA ASP A 84 15.40 -8.57 -20.47
C ASP A 84 15.08 -7.83 -19.16
N LYS A 85 16.03 -7.03 -18.74
CA LYS A 85 15.88 -6.11 -17.60
C LYS A 85 15.23 -4.80 -18.03
N VAL A 86 14.72 -4.05 -17.06
CA VAL A 86 14.10 -2.75 -17.25
C VAL A 86 14.73 -1.76 -16.31
N HIS A 87 15.23 -0.65 -16.83
CA HIS A 87 15.78 0.45 -16.03
C HIS A 87 14.68 1.44 -15.66
N TYR A 88 14.83 2.11 -14.53
CA TYR A 88 13.86 3.07 -14.01
C TYR A 88 14.55 4.27 -13.34
N CYS A 89 13.85 5.40 -13.30
CA CYS A 89 14.25 6.60 -12.58
C CYS A 89 13.00 7.37 -12.11
N ASP A 90 13.19 8.49 -11.41
CA ASP A 90 12.11 9.41 -11.08
C ASP A 90 11.49 10.02 -12.35
N ASP A 91 10.27 10.56 -12.22
CA ASP A 91 9.51 11.11 -13.35
C ASP A 91 10.04 12.47 -13.85
N SER A 92 10.93 13.12 -13.11
CA SER A 92 11.60 14.36 -13.52
C SER A 92 12.73 14.14 -14.54
N THR A 93 13.15 12.88 -14.72
CA THR A 93 14.33 12.50 -15.49
C THR A 93 13.97 11.47 -16.57
N VAL A 94 14.62 11.57 -17.73
CA VAL A 94 14.52 10.56 -18.79
C VAL A 94 15.23 9.27 -18.33
N ALA A 95 14.54 8.14 -18.38
CA ALA A 95 15.13 6.87 -18.01
C ALA A 95 16.26 6.48 -19.00
N LEU A 96 17.40 6.08 -18.47
CA LEU A 96 18.58 5.65 -19.20
C LEU A 96 19.02 4.24 -18.76
N THR A 97 19.75 3.55 -19.61
CA THR A 97 20.28 2.21 -19.30
C THR A 97 21.42 2.21 -18.25
N SER A 98 21.86 3.38 -17.82
CA SER A 98 22.77 3.54 -16.67
C SER A 98 22.06 3.61 -15.31
N HIS A 99 20.72 3.78 -15.29
CA HIS A 99 19.95 3.85 -14.07
C HIS A 99 19.74 2.44 -13.45
N PRO A 100 19.30 2.38 -12.17
CA PRO A 100 18.93 1.12 -11.54
C PRO A 100 17.92 0.32 -12.39
N PHE A 101 17.86 -0.98 -12.20
CA PHE A 101 17.01 -1.86 -13.01
C PHE A 101 16.23 -2.87 -12.15
N ILE A 102 15.20 -3.44 -12.77
CA ILE A 102 14.49 -4.64 -12.33
C ILE A 102 14.89 -5.75 -13.30
N GLY A 103 15.52 -6.79 -12.79
CA GLY A 103 15.99 -7.93 -13.59
C GLY A 103 14.86 -8.82 -14.10
N PRO A 104 15.17 -9.77 -14.98
CA PRO A 104 14.21 -10.78 -15.44
C PRO A 104 13.67 -11.60 -14.28
N GLY A 105 12.35 -11.73 -14.18
CA GLY A 105 11.67 -12.47 -13.10
C GLY A 105 11.74 -11.80 -11.73
N GLU A 106 12.30 -10.60 -11.63
CA GLU A 106 12.40 -9.86 -10.37
C GLU A 106 11.18 -8.99 -10.10
N GLU A 107 11.01 -8.70 -8.83
CA GLU A 107 9.99 -7.78 -8.33
C GLU A 107 10.65 -6.68 -7.49
N LYS A 108 10.05 -5.49 -7.52
CA LYS A 108 10.49 -4.36 -6.72
C LYS A 108 9.33 -3.57 -6.13
N ILE A 109 9.49 -3.17 -4.87
CA ILE A 109 8.52 -2.36 -4.16
C ILE A 109 9.03 -0.92 -4.09
N PHE A 110 8.18 0.00 -4.51
CA PHE A 110 8.42 1.44 -4.45
C PHE A 110 7.48 2.08 -3.44
N GLN A 111 8.05 2.77 -2.46
CA GLN A 111 7.31 3.54 -1.46
C GLN A 111 7.44 5.03 -1.78
N THR A 112 6.90 5.42 -2.92
CA THR A 112 6.93 6.81 -3.38
C THR A 112 5.55 7.25 -3.86
N LYS A 113 5.26 8.53 -3.68
CA LYS A 113 4.08 9.19 -4.24
C LYS A 113 4.39 9.82 -5.60
N ASP A 114 5.66 9.97 -5.94
CA ASP A 114 6.12 10.49 -7.22
C ASP A 114 5.92 9.46 -8.33
N GLY A 115 5.92 9.92 -9.57
CA GLY A 115 5.92 9.05 -10.73
C GLY A 115 7.30 8.45 -10.98
N LEU A 116 7.36 7.39 -11.78
CA LEU A 116 8.60 6.82 -12.29
C LEU A 116 8.55 6.68 -13.80
N ASN A 117 9.70 6.88 -14.43
CA ASN A 117 9.95 6.59 -15.83
C ASN A 117 10.72 5.29 -16.00
N THR A 118 10.61 4.66 -17.14
CA THR A 118 11.22 3.38 -17.47
C THR A 118 11.74 3.31 -18.89
N ILE A 119 12.76 2.49 -19.13
CA ILE A 119 13.28 2.14 -20.45
C ILE A 119 13.75 0.69 -20.44
N ARG A 120 13.60 0.00 -21.55
CA ARG A 120 14.13 -1.37 -21.68
C ARG A 120 15.67 -1.41 -21.61
N GLY A 121 16.22 -2.44 -21.00
CA GLY A 121 17.65 -2.69 -20.93
C GLY A 121 18.15 -3.77 -21.88
N GLY A 122 17.27 -4.31 -22.72
CA GLY A 122 17.55 -5.36 -23.71
C GLY A 122 16.98 -5.06 -25.08
N ALA A 123 16.89 -6.06 -25.93
CA ALA A 123 16.42 -5.92 -27.31
C ALA A 123 14.88 -5.85 -27.43
N ASN A 124 14.17 -6.48 -26.49
CA ASN A 124 12.72 -6.61 -26.56
C ASN A 124 12.02 -5.57 -25.67
N ASN A 125 10.82 -5.19 -26.06
CA ASN A 125 9.93 -4.45 -25.17
C ASN A 125 9.49 -5.36 -24.05
N VAL A 126 9.43 -4.79 -22.83
CA VAL A 126 9.08 -5.54 -21.62
C VAL A 126 7.81 -4.96 -21.03
N THR A 127 6.77 -5.77 -20.90
CA THR A 127 5.56 -5.39 -20.20
C THR A 127 5.67 -5.74 -18.72
N LEU A 128 5.63 -4.73 -17.88
CA LEU A 128 5.68 -4.83 -16.43
C LEU A 128 4.28 -4.92 -15.86
N THR A 129 4.10 -5.71 -14.82
CA THR A 129 2.86 -5.73 -14.02
C THR A 129 3.05 -4.86 -12.79
N ILE A 130 2.07 -4.01 -12.51
CA ILE A 130 2.11 -3.03 -11.42
C ILE A 130 0.89 -3.22 -10.54
N PHE A 131 1.11 -3.39 -9.24
CA PHE A 131 0.08 -3.36 -8.21
C PHE A 131 0.31 -2.13 -7.34
N GLU A 132 -0.64 -1.21 -7.34
CA GLU A 132 -0.61 -0.03 -6.46
C GLU A 132 -1.58 -0.21 -5.30
N GLU A 133 -1.05 -0.04 -4.10
CA GLU A 133 -1.82 0.08 -2.88
C GLU A 133 -2.05 1.56 -2.58
N ARG A 134 -3.31 1.95 -2.37
CA ARG A 134 -3.76 3.33 -2.17
C ARG A 134 -4.67 3.43 -0.94
N ASP A 135 -4.60 4.56 -0.27
CA ASP A 135 -5.57 4.95 0.76
C ASP A 135 -6.92 5.30 0.17
#